data_1fbce8ae804647fcd5b50a968b099477
#
_entry.id   1fbce8ae804647fcd5b50a968b099477
#
_cell.length_a   1.000
_cell.length_b   1.000
_cell.length_c   1.000
_cell.angle_alpha   90.00
_cell.angle_beta   90.00
_cell.angle_gamma   90.00
#
_symmetry.space_group_name_H-M   'P 1'
#
loop_
_entity.id
_entity.type
_entity.pdbx_description
1 polymer ?
#
loop_
_entity_poly.entity_id
_entity_poly.type
_entity_poly.pdbx_seq_one_letter_code
_entity_poly.pdbx_strand_id
1 'polypeptide(L)'
;MENGASLLKKLGIIFLCIGTLGVLGSLILCFIVPSLWLFSIIFGSVLAVFLIVGIICMIIYTTKKGKKEKLIANGKYIYADIVDIDVNVYQKVQIDRISMNPYFVVCKYVEANGKEYLFKGKSLLYNPSALITEKQLKVYVDLKNPKKY
;
A
#
# COMPACT_ATOMS: atom_id res chain seq x y z
N MET A 1 -8.74 3.47 -8.95
CA MET A 1 -8.61 2.83 -7.61
C MET A 1 -7.39 3.37 -6.91
N GLU A 2 -7.57 4.07 -5.81
CA GLU A 2 -6.43 4.39 -4.96
C GLU A 2 -5.94 3.09 -4.33
N ASN A 3 -4.70 2.71 -4.66
CA ASN A 3 -4.07 1.58 -4.00
C ASN A 3 -3.96 1.91 -2.51
N GLY A 4 -4.19 0.94 -1.61
CA GLY A 4 -4.04 1.17 -0.17
C GLY A 4 -2.69 1.82 0.23
N ALA A 5 -1.65 1.65 -0.61
CA ALA A 5 -0.38 2.36 -0.45
C ALA A 5 -0.48 3.87 -0.74
N SER A 6 -1.29 4.28 -1.73
CA SER A 6 -1.53 5.69 -2.06
C SER A 6 -2.33 6.38 -0.95
N LEU A 7 -3.29 5.66 -0.40
CA LEU A 7 -4.12 6.14 0.71
C LEU A 7 -3.28 6.33 1.99
N LEU A 8 -2.39 5.36 2.30
CA LEU A 8 -1.43 5.47 3.40
C LEU A 8 -0.49 6.68 3.25
N LYS A 9 -0.03 6.97 2.02
CA LYS A 9 0.78 8.16 1.74
C LYS A 9 0.01 9.44 2.03
N LYS A 10 -1.22 9.56 1.52
CA LYS A 10 -2.06 10.76 1.73
C LYS A 10 -2.37 10.99 3.21
N LEU A 11 -2.79 9.93 3.93
CA LEU A 11 -3.03 9.99 5.37
C LEU A 11 -1.75 10.37 6.14
N GLY A 12 -0.61 9.78 5.80
CA GLY A 12 0.67 10.10 6.43
C GLY A 12 1.04 11.58 6.26
N ILE A 13 0.86 12.15 5.07
CA ILE A 13 1.11 13.57 4.80
C ILE A 13 0.16 14.46 5.61
N ILE A 14 -1.14 14.14 5.63
CA ILE A 14 -2.14 14.93 6.36
C ILE A 14 -1.81 14.95 7.86
N PHE A 15 -1.51 13.78 8.45
CA PHE A 15 -1.16 13.71 9.87
C PHE A 15 0.15 14.41 10.20
N LEU A 16 1.16 14.35 9.30
CA LEU A 16 2.39 15.11 9.46
C LEU A 16 2.12 16.63 9.43
N CYS A 17 1.33 17.11 8.48
CA CYS A 17 1.01 18.53 8.39
C CYS A 17 0.23 19.01 9.63
N ILE A 18 -0.79 18.29 10.06
CA ILE A 18 -1.57 18.64 11.25
C ILE A 18 -0.68 18.60 12.51
N GLY A 19 0.12 17.55 12.66
CA GLY A 19 1.03 17.38 13.80
C GLY A 19 2.09 18.47 13.88
N THR A 20 2.76 18.78 12.77
CA THR A 20 3.83 19.80 12.75
C THR A 20 3.29 21.20 12.98
N LEU A 21 2.22 21.59 12.27
CA LEU A 21 1.59 22.90 12.45
C LEU A 21 1.04 23.08 13.86
N GLY A 22 0.42 22.03 14.39
CA GLY A 22 -0.15 22.08 15.73
C GLY A 22 0.89 22.16 16.83
N VAL A 23 1.98 21.39 16.76
CA VAL A 23 3.08 21.47 17.74
C VAL A 23 3.76 22.84 17.68
N LEU A 24 4.06 23.35 16.47
CA LEU A 24 4.64 24.69 16.32
C LEU A 24 3.69 25.77 16.88
N GLY A 25 2.39 25.68 16.56
CA GLY A 25 1.40 26.61 17.06
C GLY A 25 1.29 26.60 18.60
N SER A 26 1.31 25.42 19.24
CA SER A 26 1.29 25.30 20.69
C SER A 26 2.55 25.88 21.36
N LEU A 27 3.72 25.72 20.74
CA LEU A 27 4.96 26.32 21.21
C LEU A 27 4.92 27.85 21.14
N ILE A 28 4.48 28.41 20.02
CA ILE A 28 4.32 29.86 19.82
C ILE A 28 3.33 30.43 20.86
N LEU A 29 2.22 29.74 21.11
CA LEU A 29 1.21 30.17 22.07
C LEU A 29 1.76 30.20 23.50
N CYS A 30 2.61 29.23 23.85
CA CYS A 30 3.30 29.17 25.14
C CYS A 30 4.21 30.39 25.39
N PHE A 31 4.87 30.89 24.32
CA PHE A 31 5.74 32.08 24.40
C PHE A 31 4.97 33.39 24.46
N ILE A 32 3.85 33.50 23.70
CA ILE A 32 3.08 34.77 23.62
C ILE A 32 2.21 34.95 24.86
N VAL A 33 1.61 33.89 25.37
CA VAL A 33 0.67 33.94 26.49
C VAL A 33 1.08 32.97 27.60
N PRO A 34 2.02 33.35 28.47
CA PRO A 34 2.54 32.47 29.51
C PRO A 34 1.49 31.91 30.46
N SER A 35 0.36 32.61 30.65
CA SER A 35 -0.73 32.13 31.49
C SER A 35 -1.44 30.87 30.95
N LEU A 36 -1.29 30.55 29.66
CA LEU A 36 -1.87 29.37 29.02
C LEU A 36 -0.90 28.19 28.86
N TRP A 37 0.20 28.19 29.59
CA TRP A 37 1.25 27.16 29.46
C TRP A 37 0.72 25.74 29.68
N LEU A 38 -0.15 25.50 30.67
CA LEU A 38 -0.76 24.19 30.91
C LEU A 38 -1.61 23.73 29.74
N PHE A 39 -2.41 24.63 29.17
CA PHE A 39 -3.25 24.35 28.03
C PHE A 39 -2.38 24.02 26.79
N SER A 40 -1.30 24.76 26.57
CA SER A 40 -0.37 24.55 25.46
C SER A 40 0.34 23.20 25.57
N ILE A 41 0.72 22.75 26.77
CA ILE A 41 1.33 21.42 26.98
C ILE A 41 0.34 20.30 26.68
N ILE A 42 -0.88 20.38 27.20
CA ILE A 42 -1.91 19.36 26.98
C ILE A 42 -2.24 19.27 25.49
N PHE A 43 -2.48 20.39 24.83
CA PHE A 43 -2.83 20.45 23.43
C PHE A 43 -1.68 20.01 22.53
N GLY A 44 -0.46 20.43 22.83
CA GLY A 44 0.76 20.03 22.14
C GLY A 44 1.05 18.53 22.23
N SER A 45 0.80 17.91 23.40
CA SER A 45 0.98 16.47 23.57
C SER A 45 0.01 15.65 22.71
N VAL A 46 -1.24 16.06 22.61
CA VAL A 46 -2.23 15.42 21.74
C VAL A 46 -1.81 15.51 20.27
N LEU A 47 -1.35 16.69 19.83
CA LEU A 47 -0.90 16.91 18.46
C LEU A 47 0.40 16.16 18.13
N ALA A 48 1.28 15.94 19.10
CA ALA A 48 2.48 15.12 18.95
C ALA A 48 2.15 13.65 18.59
N VAL A 49 1.03 13.11 19.07
CA VAL A 49 0.57 11.77 18.71
C VAL A 49 0.27 11.68 17.21
N PHE A 50 -0.38 12.69 16.64
CA PHE A 50 -0.66 12.75 15.20
C PHE A 50 0.64 12.76 14.37
N LEU A 51 1.67 13.46 14.86
CA LEU A 51 2.96 13.51 14.21
C LEU A 51 3.62 12.12 14.19
N ILE A 52 3.60 11.40 15.32
CA ILE A 52 4.13 10.03 15.43
C ILE A 52 3.39 9.09 14.46
N VAL A 53 2.07 9.12 14.45
CA VAL A 53 1.24 8.32 13.53
C VAL A 53 1.58 8.63 12.07
N GLY A 54 1.75 9.91 11.74
CA GLY A 54 2.16 10.35 10.40
C GLY A 54 3.50 9.77 9.98
N ILE A 55 4.50 9.80 10.86
CA ILE A 55 5.83 9.21 10.62
C ILE A 55 5.72 7.70 10.39
N ILE A 56 4.98 6.98 11.24
CA ILE A 56 4.77 5.53 11.10
C ILE A 56 4.13 5.19 9.75
N CYS A 57 3.09 5.91 9.34
CA CYS A 57 2.45 5.72 8.05
C CYS A 57 3.41 5.93 6.87
N MET A 58 4.28 6.93 6.95
CA MET A 58 5.30 7.21 5.93
C MET A 58 6.37 6.12 5.87
N ILE A 59 6.83 5.61 7.01
CA ILE A 59 7.80 4.50 7.06
C ILE A 59 7.20 3.24 6.42
N ILE A 60 5.94 2.90 6.75
CA ILE A 60 5.26 1.73 6.17
C ILE A 60 5.11 1.91 4.65
N TYR A 61 4.74 3.11 4.19
CA TYR A 61 4.60 3.40 2.77
C TYR A 61 5.93 3.24 2.02
N THR A 62 7.00 3.89 2.49
CA THR A 62 8.32 3.85 1.85
C THR A 62 8.90 2.44 1.83
N THR A 63 8.73 1.68 2.91
CA THR A 63 9.18 0.28 2.99
C THR A 63 8.46 -0.62 1.98
N LYS A 64 7.14 -0.49 1.86
CA LYS A 64 6.35 -1.27 0.87
C LYS A 64 6.72 -0.91 -0.57
N LYS A 65 6.86 0.39 -0.86
CA LYS A 65 7.27 0.88 -2.18
C LYS A 65 8.68 0.40 -2.54
N GLY A 66 9.63 0.56 -1.64
CA GLY A 66 11.02 0.16 -1.86
C GLY A 66 11.20 -1.35 -2.08
N LYS A 67 10.43 -2.19 -1.40
CA LYS A 67 10.44 -3.65 -1.64
C LYS A 67 10.01 -4.00 -3.04
N LYS A 68 8.92 -3.39 -3.53
CA LYS A 68 8.41 -3.61 -4.88
C LYS A 68 9.40 -3.12 -5.95
N GLU A 69 9.94 -1.92 -5.79
CA GLU A 69 10.93 -1.36 -6.73
C GLU A 69 12.21 -2.21 -6.78
N LYS A 70 12.68 -2.70 -5.63
CA LYS A 70 13.84 -3.61 -5.56
C LYS A 70 13.57 -4.93 -6.26
N LEU A 71 12.38 -5.53 -6.16
CA LEU A 71 12.04 -6.76 -6.88
C LEU A 71 12.09 -6.54 -8.39
N ILE A 72 11.53 -5.45 -8.88
CA ILE A 72 11.53 -5.10 -10.30
C ILE A 72 12.96 -4.77 -10.78
N ALA A 73 13.72 -3.98 -10.01
CA ALA A 73 15.08 -3.58 -10.34
C ALA A 73 16.06 -4.76 -10.36
N ASN A 74 15.88 -5.76 -9.52
CA ASN A 74 16.67 -6.98 -9.52
C ASN A 74 16.45 -7.82 -10.81
N GLY A 75 15.38 -7.53 -11.57
CA GLY A 75 15.12 -8.13 -12.87
C GLY A 75 14.88 -9.65 -12.86
N LYS A 76 14.82 -10.27 -11.67
CA LYS A 76 14.60 -11.70 -11.53
C LYS A 76 13.11 -11.99 -11.65
N TYR A 77 12.77 -12.75 -12.67
CA TYR A 77 11.39 -13.15 -12.95
C TYR A 77 11.30 -14.62 -13.29
N ILE A 78 10.13 -15.16 -13.14
CA ILE A 78 9.75 -16.49 -13.60
C ILE A 78 8.54 -16.37 -14.54
N TYR A 79 8.39 -17.29 -15.44
CA TYR A 79 7.16 -17.43 -16.23
C TYR A 79 6.22 -18.35 -15.46
N ALA A 80 5.03 -17.88 -15.14
CA ALA A 80 4.02 -18.65 -14.47
C ALA A 80 2.80 -18.81 -15.38
N ASP A 81 2.25 -20.03 -15.43
CA ASP A 81 1.07 -20.33 -16.22
C ASP A 81 -0.16 -19.69 -15.62
N ILE A 82 -1.01 -19.09 -16.45
CA ILE A 82 -2.29 -18.53 -16.02
C ILE A 82 -3.24 -19.70 -15.80
N VAL A 83 -3.71 -19.85 -14.57
CA VAL A 83 -4.63 -20.92 -14.19
C VAL A 83 -6.06 -20.44 -14.16
N ASP A 84 -6.28 -19.22 -13.66
CA ASP A 84 -7.62 -18.72 -13.45
C ASP A 84 -7.69 -17.19 -13.43
N ILE A 85 -8.89 -16.66 -13.68
CA ILE A 85 -9.25 -15.26 -13.50
C ILE A 85 -10.34 -15.19 -12.44
N ASP A 86 -9.93 -14.97 -11.21
CA ASP A 86 -10.79 -14.98 -10.03
C ASP A 86 -11.43 -13.61 -9.80
N VAL A 87 -12.66 -13.61 -9.26
CA VAL A 87 -13.41 -12.41 -8.89
C VAL A 87 -13.40 -12.26 -7.37
N ASN A 88 -12.97 -11.11 -6.87
CA ASN A 88 -13.03 -10.86 -5.45
C ASN A 88 -14.44 -10.54 -4.98
N VAL A 89 -15.17 -11.56 -4.57
CA VAL A 89 -16.55 -11.43 -4.07
C VAL A 89 -16.66 -10.65 -2.74
N TYR A 90 -15.56 -10.58 -1.99
CA TYR A 90 -15.50 -9.89 -0.69
C TYR A 90 -15.18 -8.40 -0.79
N GLN A 91 -14.72 -7.94 -1.95
CA GLN A 91 -14.36 -6.55 -2.15
C GLN A 91 -15.22 -5.94 -3.24
N LYS A 92 -16.03 -4.96 -2.88
CA LYS A 92 -16.77 -4.14 -3.83
C LYS A 92 -16.06 -2.82 -4.04
N VAL A 93 -15.94 -2.40 -5.28
CA VAL A 93 -15.40 -1.10 -5.67
C VAL A 93 -16.51 -0.31 -6.33
N GLN A 94 -16.77 0.88 -5.81
CA GLN A 94 -17.75 1.77 -6.37
C GLN A 94 -17.07 2.79 -7.27
N ILE A 95 -17.49 2.84 -8.53
CA ILE A 95 -17.04 3.81 -9.53
C ILE A 95 -18.30 4.39 -10.17
N ASP A 96 -18.43 5.71 -10.15
CA ASP A 96 -19.54 6.43 -10.76
C ASP A 96 -20.92 5.83 -10.40
N ARG A 97 -21.15 5.50 -9.12
CA ARG A 97 -22.35 4.86 -8.56
C ARG A 97 -22.57 3.40 -8.99
N ILE A 98 -21.67 2.81 -9.77
CA ILE A 98 -21.71 1.40 -10.14
C ILE A 98 -20.81 0.61 -9.18
N SER A 99 -21.39 -0.39 -8.51
CA SER A 99 -20.63 -1.30 -7.64
C SER A 99 -20.23 -2.53 -8.42
N MET A 100 -18.92 -2.79 -8.50
CA MET A 100 -18.39 -3.98 -9.18
C MET A 100 -17.32 -4.67 -8.34
N ASN A 101 -17.17 -5.97 -8.55
CA ASN A 101 -16.13 -6.76 -7.91
C ASN A 101 -14.87 -6.74 -8.77
N PRO A 102 -13.68 -6.51 -8.19
CA PRO A 102 -12.44 -6.53 -8.95
C PRO A 102 -12.03 -7.96 -9.33
N TYR A 103 -11.37 -8.08 -10.47
CA TYR A 103 -10.80 -9.33 -10.97
C TYR A 103 -9.34 -9.47 -10.55
N PHE A 104 -8.85 -10.72 -10.46
CA PHE A 104 -7.45 -11.05 -10.27
C PHE A 104 -7.04 -12.12 -11.27
N VAL A 105 -5.84 -12.01 -11.80
CA VAL A 105 -5.21 -13.10 -12.54
C VAL A 105 -4.46 -13.98 -11.55
N VAL A 106 -4.74 -15.27 -11.58
CA VAL A 106 -4.06 -16.28 -10.76
C VAL A 106 -3.12 -17.05 -11.65
N CYS A 107 -1.84 -17.05 -11.29
CA CYS A 107 -0.80 -17.77 -12.02
C CYS A 107 -0.21 -18.87 -11.14
N LYS A 108 0.14 -19.99 -11.76
CA LYS A 108 0.79 -21.14 -11.10
C LYS A 108 2.19 -21.33 -11.67
N TYR A 109 3.12 -21.55 -10.78
CA TYR A 109 4.48 -21.95 -11.13
C TYR A 109 4.85 -23.24 -10.39
N VAL A 110 5.40 -24.21 -11.11
CA VAL A 110 5.88 -25.45 -10.55
C VAL A 110 7.41 -25.43 -10.63
N GLU A 111 8.06 -25.50 -9.49
CA GLU A 111 9.51 -25.57 -9.40
C GLU A 111 10.00 -26.99 -9.75
N ALA A 112 11.26 -27.13 -10.18
CA ALA A 112 11.84 -28.41 -10.56
C ALA A 112 11.79 -29.50 -9.46
N ASN A 113 11.66 -29.10 -8.19
CA ASN A 113 11.49 -29.98 -7.04
C ASN A 113 10.02 -30.42 -6.83
N GLY A 114 9.10 -30.09 -7.74
CA GLY A 114 7.68 -30.40 -7.66
C GLY A 114 6.86 -29.46 -6.75
N LYS A 115 7.49 -28.43 -6.21
CA LYS A 115 6.80 -27.47 -5.35
C LYS A 115 6.01 -26.46 -6.16
N GLU A 116 4.74 -26.30 -5.81
CA GLU A 116 3.83 -25.39 -6.49
C GLU A 116 3.72 -24.05 -5.78
N TYR A 117 3.70 -22.99 -6.54
CA TYR A 117 3.47 -21.63 -6.08
C TYR A 117 2.30 -21.02 -6.83
N LEU A 118 1.37 -20.42 -6.10
CA LEU A 118 0.27 -19.65 -6.68
C LEU A 118 0.54 -18.16 -6.46
N PHE A 119 0.50 -17.41 -7.54
CA PHE A 119 0.68 -15.96 -7.54
C PHE A 119 -0.64 -15.30 -7.88
N LYS A 120 -1.08 -14.38 -7.04
CA LYS A 120 -2.29 -13.59 -7.25
C LYS A 120 -1.89 -12.20 -7.72
N GLY A 121 -2.31 -11.83 -8.91
CA GLY A 121 -2.04 -10.54 -9.51
C GLY A 121 -2.71 -9.38 -8.78
N LYS A 122 -2.42 -8.16 -9.21
CA LYS A 122 -3.10 -6.97 -8.72
C LYS A 122 -4.57 -6.97 -9.15
N SER A 123 -5.45 -6.40 -8.32
CA SER A 123 -6.86 -6.25 -8.65
C SER A 123 -7.06 -5.36 -9.87
N LEU A 124 -7.87 -5.83 -10.81
CA LEU A 124 -8.26 -5.16 -12.04
C LEU A 124 -9.75 -4.83 -11.97
N LEU A 125 -10.13 -3.66 -12.50
CA LEU A 125 -11.55 -3.22 -12.51
C LEU A 125 -12.32 -3.71 -13.73
N TYR A 126 -11.66 -4.40 -14.62
CA TYR A 126 -12.23 -4.98 -15.83
C TYR A 126 -11.87 -6.46 -15.91
N ASN A 127 -12.66 -7.23 -16.64
CA ASN A 127 -12.34 -8.63 -16.91
C ASN A 127 -11.17 -8.70 -17.90
N PRO A 128 -10.01 -9.23 -17.50
CA PRO A 128 -8.84 -9.29 -18.36
C PRO A 128 -8.87 -10.44 -19.38
N SER A 129 -9.86 -11.31 -19.37
CA SER A 129 -9.93 -12.51 -20.23
C SER A 129 -9.76 -12.18 -21.72
N ALA A 130 -10.35 -11.08 -22.18
CA ALA A 130 -10.28 -10.66 -23.57
C ALA A 130 -8.92 -10.05 -23.97
N LEU A 131 -8.11 -9.63 -22.98
CA LEU A 131 -6.82 -8.98 -23.20
C LEU A 131 -5.64 -9.95 -23.04
N ILE A 132 -5.87 -11.08 -22.39
CA ILE A 132 -4.85 -12.10 -22.14
C ILE A 132 -4.79 -13.02 -23.36
N THR A 133 -3.78 -12.81 -24.20
CA THR A 133 -3.47 -13.66 -25.35
C THR A 133 -2.41 -14.71 -25.04
N GLU A 134 -1.58 -14.47 -24.03
CA GLU A 134 -0.49 -15.35 -23.64
C GLU A 134 -0.94 -16.29 -22.52
N LYS A 135 -0.45 -17.53 -22.57
CA LYS A 135 -0.71 -18.54 -21.52
C LYS A 135 0.12 -18.32 -20.25
N GLN A 136 1.21 -17.55 -20.35
CA GLN A 136 2.18 -17.33 -19.29
C GLN A 136 2.37 -15.85 -19.02
N LEU A 137 2.57 -15.50 -17.75
CA LEU A 137 2.91 -14.14 -17.32
C LEU A 137 4.27 -14.11 -16.62
N LYS A 138 4.98 -13.00 -16.82
CA LYS A 138 6.19 -12.69 -16.06
C LYS A 138 5.83 -12.28 -14.63
N VAL A 139 6.30 -13.07 -13.67
CA VAL A 139 6.15 -12.77 -12.25
C VAL A 139 7.52 -12.44 -11.68
N TYR A 140 7.71 -11.22 -11.18
CA TYR A 140 8.94 -10.82 -10.51
C TYR A 140 8.95 -11.38 -9.09
N VAL A 141 9.97 -12.16 -8.77
CA VAL A 141 10.07 -12.88 -7.50
C VAL A 141 11.46 -12.73 -6.87
N ASP A 142 11.51 -12.87 -5.55
CA ASP A 142 12.75 -13.09 -4.86
C ASP A 142 13.09 -14.60 -4.93
N LEU A 143 14.12 -14.98 -5.71
CA LEU A 143 14.51 -16.38 -5.89
C LEU A 143 14.85 -17.11 -4.59
N LYS A 144 15.25 -16.37 -3.53
CA LYS A 144 15.48 -16.94 -2.19
C LYS A 144 14.17 -17.19 -1.44
N ASN A 145 13.11 -16.48 -1.78
CA ASN A 145 11.80 -16.63 -1.18
C ASN A 145 10.70 -16.27 -2.21
N PRO A 146 10.27 -17.25 -3.05
CA PRO A 146 9.26 -17.03 -4.09
C PRO A 146 7.89 -16.54 -3.59
N LYS A 147 7.64 -16.64 -2.29
CA LYS A 147 6.43 -16.05 -1.67
C LYS A 147 6.46 -14.50 -1.63
N LYS A 148 7.62 -13.90 -1.91
CA LYS A 148 7.78 -12.44 -2.07
C LYS A 148 7.73 -12.09 -3.56
N TYR A 149 6.58 -11.63 -4.02
CA TYR A 149 6.29 -11.21 -5.39
C TYR A 149 5.49 -9.90 -5.39
#